data_76dadd6357ebc7e00dd8c352cb5f9993
#
_entry.id   76dadd6357ebc7e00dd8c352cb5f9993
#
_cell.length_a   1.000
_cell.length_b   1.000
_cell.length_c   1.000
_cell.angle_alpha   90.00
_cell.angle_beta   90.00
_cell.angle_gamma   90.00
#
_symmetry.space_group_name_H-M   'P 1'
#
loop_
_entity.id
_entity.type
_entity.pdbx_description
1 polymer ?
#
loop_
_entity_poly.entity_id
_entity_poly.type
_entity_poly.pdbx_seq_one_letter_code
_entity_poly.pdbx_strand_id
1 'polypeptide(L)'
;MKIGIDGRAAKWYRGTGIGTYTYQLINNLSIVDSSNQYLILLPQNTDLVLKDNFTIECLKESSNNHFWDDVKTPNILKNNKMDLYHVPQNGVGLSKNINCLKAITLHDIIPLKLPETVSDRYLKIFNEELPKIIPDCDGIITVSDFSKEDIAKEFNFPKEKIY
;
A
#
# COMPACT_ATOMS: atom_id res chain seq x y z
N MET A 1 -1.87 0.04 -18.28
CA MET A 1 -0.80 0.38 -17.32
C MET A 1 -0.24 -0.89 -16.69
N LYS A 2 0.99 -0.82 -16.16
CA LYS A 2 1.59 -1.86 -15.32
C LYS A 2 1.58 -1.41 -13.87
N ILE A 3 0.87 -2.11 -13.03
CA ILE A 3 0.59 -1.72 -11.65
C ILE A 3 1.17 -2.74 -10.68
N GLY A 4 2.11 -2.30 -9.85
CA GLY A 4 2.61 -3.09 -8.72
C GLY A 4 1.72 -2.88 -7.50
N ILE A 5 1.38 -3.94 -6.77
CA ILE A 5 0.62 -3.86 -5.51
C ILE A 5 1.39 -4.57 -4.41
N ASP A 6 1.55 -3.88 -3.28
CA ASP A 6 2.05 -4.51 -2.05
C ASP A 6 0.96 -5.41 -1.45
N GLY A 7 1.13 -6.71 -1.62
CA GLY A 7 0.19 -7.70 -1.11
C GLY A 7 0.49 -8.22 0.29
N ARG A 8 1.55 -7.72 0.98
CA ARG A 8 1.99 -8.22 2.29
C ARG A 8 0.88 -8.25 3.32
N ALA A 9 0.07 -7.21 3.37
CA ALA A 9 -1.01 -7.11 4.35
C ALA A 9 -2.07 -8.21 4.17
N ALA A 10 -2.35 -8.64 2.95
CA ALA A 10 -3.26 -9.75 2.68
C ALA A 10 -2.80 -11.07 3.33
N LYS A 11 -1.51 -11.21 3.62
CA LYS A 11 -0.93 -12.39 4.27
C LYS A 11 -0.67 -12.17 5.75
N TRP A 12 0.10 -11.12 6.09
CA TRP A 12 0.55 -10.87 7.47
C TRP A 12 -0.57 -10.39 8.41
N TYR A 13 -1.55 -9.68 7.87
CA TYR A 13 -2.64 -9.09 8.66
C TYR A 13 -4.00 -9.72 8.31
N ARG A 14 -4.00 -10.98 7.83
CA ARG A 14 -5.24 -11.71 7.55
C ARG A 14 -6.11 -11.76 8.82
N GLY A 15 -7.39 -11.40 8.68
CA GLY A 15 -8.34 -11.29 9.80
C GLY A 15 -8.44 -9.89 10.41
N THR A 16 -7.58 -8.95 10.04
CA THR A 16 -7.75 -7.53 10.35
C THR A 16 -8.47 -6.81 9.21
N GLY A 17 -8.96 -5.58 9.46
CA GLY A 17 -9.57 -4.74 8.43
C GLY A 17 -8.61 -4.49 7.25
N ILE A 18 -7.36 -4.09 7.53
CA ILE A 18 -6.34 -3.80 6.52
C ILE A 18 -5.99 -5.05 5.69
N GLY A 19 -5.82 -6.19 6.36
CA GLY A 19 -5.53 -7.45 5.66
C GLY A 19 -6.67 -7.91 4.79
N THR A 20 -7.91 -7.81 5.28
CA THR A 20 -9.12 -8.14 4.53
C THR A 20 -9.30 -7.19 3.34
N TYR A 21 -9.11 -5.89 3.54
CA TYR A 21 -9.16 -4.91 2.46
C TYR A 21 -8.16 -5.23 1.34
N THR A 22 -6.89 -5.45 1.70
CA THR A 22 -5.84 -5.75 0.71
C THR A 22 -6.14 -7.04 -0.06
N TYR A 23 -6.60 -8.08 0.62
CA TYR A 23 -6.98 -9.33 -0.01
C TYR A 23 -8.15 -9.13 -0.99
N GLN A 24 -9.21 -8.46 -0.55
CA GLN A 24 -10.39 -8.20 -1.39
C GLN A 24 -10.09 -7.24 -2.54
N LEU A 25 -9.22 -6.26 -2.34
CA LEU A 25 -8.78 -5.36 -3.40
C LEU A 25 -8.14 -6.16 -4.55
N ILE A 26 -7.18 -7.02 -4.24
CA ILE A 26 -6.47 -7.84 -5.24
C ILE A 26 -7.45 -8.78 -5.96
N ASN A 27 -8.28 -9.47 -5.20
CA ASN A 27 -9.28 -10.38 -5.77
C ASN A 27 -10.28 -9.66 -6.71
N ASN A 28 -10.86 -8.56 -6.25
CA ASN A 28 -11.86 -7.84 -7.04
C ASN A 28 -11.23 -7.17 -8.27
N LEU A 29 -10.04 -6.62 -8.18
CA LEU A 29 -9.32 -6.12 -9.36
C LEU A 29 -9.11 -7.23 -10.39
N SER A 30 -8.78 -8.45 -9.94
CA SER A 30 -8.65 -9.60 -10.86
C SER A 30 -9.98 -9.98 -11.53
N ILE A 31 -11.11 -9.70 -10.92
CA ILE A 31 -12.42 -9.98 -11.51
C ILE A 31 -12.82 -8.91 -12.53
N VAL A 32 -12.63 -7.62 -12.18
CA VAL A 32 -13.22 -6.49 -12.91
C VAL A 32 -12.30 -5.88 -13.96
N ASP A 33 -10.98 -5.99 -13.80
CA ASP A 33 -10.02 -5.37 -14.72
C ASP A 33 -9.28 -6.41 -15.58
N SER A 34 -9.36 -6.22 -16.89
CA SER A 34 -8.63 -7.01 -17.90
C SER A 34 -7.71 -6.15 -18.76
N SER A 35 -7.70 -4.82 -18.55
CA SER A 35 -6.96 -3.88 -19.40
C SER A 35 -5.57 -3.54 -18.87
N ASN A 36 -5.37 -3.62 -17.55
CA ASN A 36 -4.08 -3.38 -16.91
C ASN A 36 -3.35 -4.69 -16.61
N GLN A 37 -2.03 -4.59 -16.43
CA GLN A 37 -1.18 -5.70 -15.98
C GLN A 37 -0.80 -5.45 -14.52
N TYR A 38 -0.88 -6.49 -13.70
CA TYR A 38 -0.63 -6.39 -12.27
C TYR A 38 0.54 -7.27 -11.83
N LEU A 39 1.37 -6.72 -10.97
CA LEU A 39 2.42 -7.44 -10.25
C LEU A 39 2.14 -7.36 -8.75
N ILE A 40 1.79 -8.49 -8.15
CA ILE A 40 1.47 -8.58 -6.73
C ILE A 40 2.70 -9.06 -5.98
N LEU A 41 3.22 -8.24 -5.06
CA LEU A 41 4.36 -8.59 -4.22
C LEU A 41 3.87 -9.25 -2.93
N LEU A 42 4.23 -10.51 -2.72
CA LEU A 42 3.80 -11.31 -1.57
C LEU A 42 5.00 -11.90 -0.80
N PRO A 43 4.91 -12.07 0.53
CA PRO A 43 5.98 -12.68 1.32
C PRO A 43 6.10 -14.18 1.08
N GLN A 44 5.01 -14.85 0.73
CA GLN A 44 4.92 -16.31 0.52
C GLN A 44 3.86 -16.64 -0.51
N ASN A 45 3.80 -17.88 -0.93
CA ASN A 45 2.69 -18.40 -1.73
C ASN A 45 1.35 -18.16 -1.04
N THR A 46 0.33 -17.91 -1.84
CA THR A 46 -1.02 -17.55 -1.42
C THR A 46 -2.04 -18.45 -2.08
N ASP A 47 -3.24 -18.47 -1.51
CA ASP A 47 -4.46 -19.07 -2.05
C ASP A 47 -5.22 -18.16 -3.04
N LEU A 48 -4.64 -17.03 -3.43
CA LEU A 48 -5.21 -16.13 -4.44
C LEU A 48 -5.26 -16.83 -5.82
N VAL A 49 -6.45 -16.89 -6.40
CA VAL A 49 -6.66 -17.36 -7.77
C VAL A 49 -6.91 -16.13 -8.63
N LEU A 50 -5.91 -15.76 -9.42
CA LEU A 50 -5.91 -14.52 -10.19
C LEU A 50 -5.95 -14.82 -11.70
N LYS A 51 -6.43 -13.87 -12.50
CA LYS A 51 -6.46 -13.96 -13.96
C LYS A 51 -5.06 -13.78 -14.57
N ASP A 52 -4.94 -14.08 -15.87
CA ASP A 52 -3.67 -14.09 -16.62
C ASP A 52 -2.94 -12.74 -16.69
N ASN A 53 -3.66 -11.63 -16.50
CA ASN A 53 -3.07 -10.29 -16.41
C ASN A 53 -2.46 -9.95 -15.04
N PHE A 54 -2.47 -10.91 -14.09
CA PHE A 54 -1.85 -10.82 -12.77
C PHE A 54 -0.66 -11.77 -12.66
N THR A 55 0.46 -11.24 -12.19
CA THR A 55 1.65 -12.00 -11.86
C THR A 55 1.93 -11.86 -10.36
N ILE A 56 2.27 -12.96 -9.71
CA ILE A 56 2.68 -12.96 -8.30
C ILE A 56 4.19 -13.09 -8.23
N GLU A 57 4.83 -12.14 -7.56
CA GLU A 57 6.24 -12.21 -7.19
C GLU A 57 6.36 -12.52 -5.71
N CYS A 58 6.84 -13.71 -5.40
CA CYS A 58 7.06 -14.16 -4.03
C CYS A 58 8.42 -13.70 -3.53
N LEU A 59 8.41 -12.73 -2.63
CA LEU A 59 9.61 -12.23 -1.98
C LEU A 59 9.92 -13.10 -0.76
N LYS A 60 10.97 -13.89 -0.83
CA LYS A 60 11.43 -14.67 0.32
C LYS A 60 11.71 -13.75 1.51
N GLU A 61 11.19 -14.10 2.68
CA GLU A 61 11.40 -13.35 3.91
C GLU A 61 12.90 -13.11 4.13
N SER A 62 13.26 -11.85 4.35
CA SER A 62 14.53 -11.48 4.93
C SER A 62 14.27 -11.02 6.35
N SER A 63 15.18 -11.31 7.27
CA SER A 63 15.10 -10.87 8.66
C SER A 63 15.13 -9.35 8.83
N ASN A 64 15.22 -8.60 7.74
CA ASN A 64 15.32 -7.14 7.72
C ASN A 64 14.31 -6.55 6.74
N ASN A 65 13.21 -5.98 7.27
CA ASN A 65 12.17 -5.32 6.48
C ASN A 65 12.73 -4.14 5.65
N HIS A 66 13.70 -3.38 6.17
CA HIS A 66 14.32 -2.28 5.43
C HIS A 66 14.97 -2.74 4.12
N PHE A 67 15.64 -3.89 4.13
CA PHE A 67 16.23 -4.41 2.89
C PHE A 67 15.16 -4.75 1.85
N TRP A 68 14.00 -5.17 2.29
CA TRP A 68 12.88 -5.49 1.41
C TRP A 68 12.31 -4.23 0.75
N ASP A 69 12.02 -3.23 1.57
CA ASP A 69 11.41 -2.00 1.12
C ASP A 69 12.37 -1.14 0.29
N ASP A 70 13.62 -1.00 0.75
CA ASP A 70 14.55 -0.04 0.16
C ASP A 70 15.39 -0.59 -0.99
N VAL A 71 15.51 -1.91 -1.14
CA VAL A 71 16.36 -2.53 -2.15
C VAL A 71 15.58 -3.47 -3.06
N LYS A 72 14.91 -4.49 -2.51
CA LYS A 72 14.26 -5.52 -3.34
C LYS A 72 13.08 -4.96 -4.11
N THR A 73 12.14 -4.32 -3.42
CA THR A 73 10.92 -3.76 -4.05
C THR A 73 11.25 -2.76 -5.15
N PRO A 74 12.09 -1.72 -4.94
CA PRO A 74 12.47 -0.81 -6.01
C PRO A 74 13.10 -1.49 -7.22
N ASN A 75 13.97 -2.47 -7.00
CA ASN A 75 14.61 -3.21 -8.09
C ASN A 75 13.61 -4.04 -8.89
N ILE A 76 12.67 -4.72 -8.23
CA ILE A 76 11.62 -5.49 -8.91
C ILE A 76 10.73 -4.57 -9.73
N LEU A 77 10.27 -3.47 -9.16
CA LEU A 77 9.41 -2.52 -9.86
C LEU A 77 10.10 -1.90 -11.07
N LYS A 78 11.38 -1.55 -10.94
CA LYS A 78 12.21 -1.02 -12.04
C LYS A 78 12.41 -2.06 -13.15
N ASN A 79 12.80 -3.28 -12.81
CA ASN A 79 13.06 -4.35 -13.78
C ASN A 79 11.80 -4.74 -14.56
N ASN A 80 10.63 -4.69 -13.93
CA ASN A 80 9.35 -4.96 -14.55
C ASN A 80 8.73 -3.73 -15.22
N LYS A 81 9.39 -2.56 -15.15
CA LYS A 81 8.95 -1.27 -15.75
C LYS A 81 7.52 -0.93 -15.31
N MET A 82 7.28 -0.91 -13.99
CA MET A 82 5.98 -0.53 -13.43
C MET A 82 5.70 0.96 -13.65
N ASP A 83 4.45 1.28 -13.96
CA ASP A 83 3.96 2.65 -14.10
C ASP A 83 3.51 3.22 -12.76
N LEU A 84 2.94 2.37 -11.90
CA LEU A 84 2.40 2.72 -10.59
C LEU A 84 2.73 1.63 -9.57
N TYR A 85 3.04 2.04 -8.35
CA TYR A 85 3.11 1.15 -7.19
C TYR A 85 2.11 1.58 -6.12
N HIS A 86 1.26 0.66 -5.70
CA HIS A 86 0.22 0.88 -4.69
C HIS A 86 0.52 0.10 -3.41
N VAL A 87 0.53 0.82 -2.28
CA VAL A 87 0.72 0.25 -0.93
C VAL A 87 -0.56 0.39 -0.11
N PRO A 88 -1.37 -0.70 0.02
CA PRO A 88 -2.70 -0.63 0.64
C PRO A 88 -2.72 -0.48 2.17
N GLN A 89 -1.63 -0.78 2.85
CA GLN A 89 -1.52 -0.78 4.31
C GLN A 89 -1.03 0.55 4.87
N ASN A 90 -1.81 1.62 4.74
CA ASN A 90 -1.48 2.97 5.20
C ASN A 90 -0.09 3.46 4.71
N GLY A 91 0.35 2.98 3.55
CA GLY A 91 1.64 3.34 2.97
C GLY A 91 2.86 2.74 3.64
N VAL A 92 2.69 1.95 4.71
CA VAL A 92 3.82 1.34 5.43
C VAL A 92 4.60 0.41 4.51
N GLY A 93 5.89 0.70 4.35
CA GLY A 93 6.77 -0.02 3.42
C GLY A 93 6.94 0.67 2.06
N LEU A 94 6.38 1.86 1.86
CA LEU A 94 6.65 2.66 0.66
C LEU A 94 8.08 3.21 0.72
N SER A 95 8.92 2.79 -0.23
CA SER A 95 10.29 3.29 -0.36
C SER A 95 10.37 4.59 -1.17
N LYS A 96 11.27 5.46 -0.77
CA LYS A 96 11.63 6.67 -1.54
C LYS A 96 12.33 6.36 -2.87
N ASN A 97 12.96 5.20 -2.97
CA ASN A 97 13.78 4.80 -4.13
C ASN A 97 12.96 4.22 -5.30
N ILE A 98 11.64 4.35 -5.27
CA ILE A 98 10.75 3.86 -6.31
C ILE A 98 10.65 4.91 -7.44
N ASN A 99 10.85 4.47 -8.68
CA ASN A 99 10.93 5.33 -9.86
C ASN A 99 9.62 5.36 -10.70
N CYS A 100 8.52 4.85 -10.18
CA CYS A 100 7.19 4.97 -10.78
C CYS A 100 6.27 5.79 -9.89
N LEU A 101 5.06 6.08 -10.36
CA LEU A 101 4.04 6.74 -9.53
C LEU A 101 3.77 5.93 -8.26
N LYS A 102 3.54 6.63 -7.16
CA LYS A 102 3.35 6.06 -5.83
C LYS A 102 1.97 6.40 -5.30
N ALA A 103 1.15 5.37 -5.08
CA ALA A 103 -0.14 5.51 -4.44
C ALA A 103 -0.18 4.72 -3.14
N ILE A 104 -0.89 5.23 -2.16
CA ILE A 104 -1.18 4.51 -0.92
C ILE A 104 -2.68 4.45 -0.68
N THR A 105 -3.15 3.43 0.05
CA THR A 105 -4.43 3.56 0.73
C THR A 105 -4.17 3.98 2.17
N LEU A 106 -4.66 5.15 2.55
CA LEU A 106 -4.71 5.62 3.92
C LEU A 106 -6.17 5.58 4.38
N HIS A 107 -6.49 4.59 5.21
CA HIS A 107 -7.88 4.30 5.58
C HIS A 107 -8.52 5.44 6.38
N ASP A 108 -7.78 5.93 7.37
CA ASP A 108 -8.17 7.05 8.24
C ASP A 108 -6.93 7.61 8.96
N ILE A 109 -7.16 8.63 9.78
CA ILE A 109 -6.16 9.20 10.69
C ILE A 109 -6.64 9.19 12.14
N ILE A 110 -7.52 8.25 12.48
CA ILE A 110 -8.04 8.07 13.84
C ILE A 110 -6.92 8.01 14.88
N PRO A 111 -5.79 7.31 14.64
CA PRO A 111 -4.68 7.29 15.61
C PRO A 111 -4.12 8.67 15.97
N LEU A 112 -4.18 9.65 15.05
CA LEU A 112 -3.74 11.03 15.33
C LEU A 112 -4.82 11.84 16.08
N LYS A 113 -6.09 11.53 15.86
CA LYS A 113 -7.22 12.25 16.46
C LYS A 113 -7.60 11.73 17.84
N LEU A 114 -7.51 10.41 18.03
CA LEU A 114 -7.90 9.67 19.22
C LEU A 114 -6.79 8.67 19.60
N PRO A 115 -5.61 9.15 20.01
CA PRO A 115 -4.44 8.31 20.23
C PRO A 115 -4.65 7.23 21.30
N GLU A 116 -5.55 7.48 22.25
CA GLU A 116 -5.92 6.54 23.30
C GLU A 116 -6.67 5.30 22.82
N THR A 117 -7.14 5.30 21.56
CA THR A 117 -7.87 4.16 20.97
C THR A 117 -6.97 3.12 20.33
N VAL A 118 -5.68 3.39 20.23
CA VAL A 118 -4.71 2.52 19.55
C VAL A 118 -3.51 2.22 20.45
N SER A 119 -2.75 1.16 20.09
CA SER A 119 -1.51 0.86 20.81
C SER A 119 -0.41 1.87 20.46
N ASP A 120 0.51 2.11 21.43
CA ASP A 120 1.69 2.98 21.23
C ASP A 120 2.50 2.62 20.00
N ARG A 121 2.64 1.31 19.74
CA ARG A 121 3.34 0.81 18.54
C ARG A 121 2.66 1.24 17.25
N TYR A 122 1.34 1.21 17.22
CA TYR A 122 0.57 1.61 16.03
C TYR A 122 0.57 3.13 15.87
N LEU A 123 0.41 3.86 16.96
CA LEU A 123 0.49 5.33 16.99
C LEU A 123 1.85 5.84 16.48
N LYS A 124 2.93 5.14 16.81
CA LYS A 124 4.29 5.47 16.32
C LYS A 124 4.37 5.50 14.80
N ILE A 125 3.67 4.60 14.09
CA ILE A 125 3.62 4.59 12.62
C ILE A 125 3.05 5.91 12.10
N PHE A 126 1.97 6.39 12.70
CA PHE A 126 1.32 7.63 12.30
C PHE A 126 2.17 8.88 12.60
N ASN A 127 2.85 8.89 13.74
CA ASN A 127 3.69 10.03 14.13
C ASN A 127 5.05 10.08 13.43
N GLU A 128 5.65 8.94 13.11
CA GLU A 128 7.03 8.87 12.62
C GLU A 128 7.15 8.49 11.15
N GLU A 129 6.25 7.63 10.64
CA GLU A 129 6.36 7.11 9.27
C GLU A 129 5.48 7.87 8.27
N LEU A 130 4.21 8.12 8.60
CA LEU A 130 3.31 8.84 7.68
C LEU A 130 3.82 10.23 7.25
N PRO A 131 4.40 11.06 8.15
CA PRO A 131 4.97 12.34 7.73
C PRO A 131 6.12 12.23 6.72
N LYS A 132 6.77 11.06 6.62
CA LYS A 132 7.81 10.79 5.63
C LYS A 132 7.25 10.19 4.34
N ILE A 133 6.16 9.42 4.45
CA ILE A 133 5.53 8.70 3.34
C ILE A 133 4.67 9.64 2.49
N ILE A 134 3.82 10.42 3.13
CA ILE A 134 2.81 11.24 2.45
C ILE A 134 3.41 12.23 1.45
N PRO A 135 4.49 12.98 1.76
CA PRO A 135 5.11 13.88 0.79
C PRO A 135 5.68 13.19 -0.44
N ASP A 136 5.96 11.90 -0.35
CA ASP A 136 6.50 11.10 -1.46
C ASP A 136 5.40 10.45 -2.32
N CYS A 137 4.12 10.58 -1.94
CA CYS A 137 3.00 10.00 -2.69
C CYS A 137 2.54 10.90 -3.83
N ASP A 138 2.20 10.29 -4.96
CA ASP A 138 1.56 10.97 -6.09
C ASP A 138 0.02 11.00 -5.93
N GLY A 139 -0.54 10.05 -5.16
CA GLY A 139 -1.96 9.98 -4.86
C GLY A 139 -2.27 9.14 -3.62
N ILE A 140 -3.39 9.44 -3.00
CA ILE A 140 -3.92 8.73 -1.82
C ILE A 140 -5.32 8.21 -2.14
N ILE A 141 -5.58 6.95 -1.81
CA ILE A 141 -6.92 6.37 -1.81
C ILE A 141 -7.40 6.33 -0.36
N THR A 142 -8.66 6.71 -0.11
CA THR A 142 -9.26 6.60 1.22
C THR A 142 -10.67 6.04 1.16
N VAL A 143 -11.26 5.78 2.33
CA VAL A 143 -12.52 5.01 2.43
C VAL A 143 -13.76 5.88 2.55
N SER A 144 -13.62 7.20 2.70
CA SER A 144 -14.74 8.13 2.82
C SER A 144 -14.34 9.58 2.55
N ASP A 145 -15.33 10.41 2.18
CA ASP A 145 -15.13 11.86 2.04
C ASP A 145 -14.70 12.50 3.36
N PHE A 146 -15.18 12.00 4.50
CA PHE A 146 -14.76 12.47 5.82
C PHE A 146 -13.25 12.25 6.02
N SER A 147 -12.76 11.03 5.79
CA SER A 147 -11.32 10.72 5.87
C SER A 147 -10.52 11.55 4.86
N LYS A 148 -11.05 11.79 3.66
CA LYS A 148 -10.42 12.64 2.65
C LYS A 148 -10.19 14.07 3.15
N GLU A 149 -11.21 14.67 3.76
CA GLU A 149 -11.10 16.01 4.34
C GLU A 149 -10.06 16.05 5.47
N ASP A 150 -10.12 15.07 6.37
CA ASP A 150 -9.21 14.98 7.49
C ASP A 150 -7.75 14.78 7.04
N ILE A 151 -7.50 13.90 6.09
CA ILE A 151 -6.16 13.64 5.53
C ILE A 151 -5.61 14.88 4.83
N ALA A 152 -6.42 15.52 3.98
CA ALA A 152 -6.03 16.73 3.25
C ALA A 152 -5.60 17.83 4.22
N LYS A 153 -6.38 18.05 5.28
CA LYS A 153 -6.12 19.07 6.29
C LYS A 153 -4.90 18.76 7.16
N GLU A 154 -4.79 17.52 7.64
CA GLU A 154 -3.74 17.11 8.57
C GLU A 154 -2.36 17.18 7.93
N PHE A 155 -2.24 16.70 6.69
CA PHE A 155 -0.97 16.59 5.98
C PHE A 155 -0.74 17.70 4.94
N ASN A 156 -1.67 18.66 4.82
CA ASN A 156 -1.64 19.67 3.76
C ASN A 156 -1.45 19.04 2.36
N PHE A 157 -2.10 17.89 2.14
CA PHE A 157 -2.01 17.14 0.88
C PHE A 157 -3.10 17.61 -0.09
N PRO A 158 -2.79 17.77 -1.40
CA PRO A 158 -3.76 18.22 -2.39
C PRO A 158 -5.00 17.33 -2.44
N LYS A 159 -6.18 17.91 -2.15
CA LYS A 159 -7.44 17.18 -2.06
C LYS A 159 -7.84 16.51 -3.38
N GLU A 160 -7.48 17.10 -4.51
CA GLU A 160 -7.70 16.56 -5.85
C GLU A 160 -6.88 15.32 -6.15
N LYS A 161 -5.88 15.01 -5.33
CA LYS A 161 -5.07 13.79 -5.39
C LYS A 161 -5.48 12.74 -4.34
N ILE A 162 -6.59 12.96 -3.63
CA ILE A 162 -7.19 11.99 -2.71
C ILE A 162 -8.49 11.47 -3.34
N TYR A 163 -8.58 10.18 -3.51
CA TYR A 163 -9.65 9.46 -4.21
C TYR A 163 -10.48 8.61 -3.26
#